data_b6c275f9f56fdef51f29b5f719d9dbe3
#
_entry.id   b6c275f9f56fdef51f29b5f719d9dbe3
#
_cell.length_a   1.000
_cell.length_b   1.000
_cell.length_c   1.000
_cell.angle_alpha   90.00
_cell.angle_beta   90.00
_cell.angle_gamma   90.00
#
_symmetry.space_group_name_H-M   'P 1'
#
loop_
_entity.id
_entity.type
_entity.pdbx_description
1 polymer ?
#
loop_
_entity_poly.entity_id
_entity_poly.type
_entity_poly.pdbx_seq_one_letter_code
_entity_poly.pdbx_strand_id
1 'polypeptide(L)'
;MAIELSSVSAKFVSGLKVDADARGHIIRLDEPKNLGGTDTGMNPVEAVLSGLAGCKLIVAKSFAAKNNIKFRSIAIDMEGELDPDGFLGLNPDAKIGFSKIKTIYHIDSDHTEDEIKDFIAFIDRTCPVLDTIINTPEFETEIK
;
A
#
# COMPACT_ATOMS: atom_id res chain seq x y z
N MET A 1 -4.10 -23.77 11.64
CA MET A 1 -2.91 -22.96 11.31
C MET A 1 -2.66 -21.95 12.40
N ALA A 2 -1.41 -21.75 12.77
CA ALA A 2 -1.05 -20.76 13.77
C ALA A 2 -1.15 -19.33 13.20
N ILE A 3 -1.55 -18.39 14.06
CA ILE A 3 -1.53 -16.97 13.72
C ILE A 3 -0.07 -16.50 13.78
N GLU A 4 0.38 -15.82 12.73
CA GLU A 4 1.71 -15.21 12.69
C GLU A 4 1.59 -13.73 13.04
N LEU A 5 2.51 -13.25 13.89
CA LEU A 5 2.59 -11.86 14.28
C LEU A 5 3.60 -11.12 13.39
N SER A 6 3.14 -10.10 12.69
CA SER A 6 3.98 -9.12 12.03
C SER A 6 4.08 -7.87 12.89
N SER A 7 5.27 -7.30 13.06
CA SER A 7 5.46 -6.13 13.90
C SER A 7 6.37 -5.09 13.26
N VAL A 8 6.09 -3.83 13.57
CA VAL A 8 6.87 -2.66 13.15
C VAL A 8 7.08 -1.77 14.37
N SER A 9 8.28 -1.22 14.53
CA SER A 9 8.58 -0.19 15.50
C SER A 9 8.87 1.13 14.78
N ALA A 10 8.23 2.21 15.19
CA ALA A 10 8.40 3.50 14.56
C ALA A 10 8.76 4.58 15.58
N LYS A 11 9.69 5.48 15.22
CA LYS A 11 10.13 6.59 16.07
C LYS A 11 10.54 7.81 15.25
N PHE A 12 10.40 8.99 15.86
CA PHE A 12 10.96 10.20 15.27
C PHE A 12 12.48 10.16 15.21
N VAL A 13 13.02 10.65 14.11
CA VAL A 13 14.47 10.92 13.95
C VAL A 13 14.74 12.39 14.20
N SER A 14 14.04 13.28 13.48
CA SER A 14 14.08 14.73 13.64
C SER A 14 12.89 15.36 12.91
N GLY A 15 12.33 16.44 13.45
CA GLY A 15 11.16 17.09 12.86
C GLY A 15 10.01 16.10 12.63
N LEU A 16 9.49 16.04 11.42
CA LEU A 16 8.44 15.06 11.01
C LEU A 16 9.00 13.74 10.48
N LYS A 17 10.32 13.61 10.41
CA LYS A 17 10.98 12.41 9.89
C LYS A 17 10.83 11.25 10.87
N VAL A 18 10.34 10.12 10.37
CA VAL A 18 10.11 8.88 11.14
C VAL A 18 10.85 7.73 10.47
N ASP A 19 11.55 6.93 11.27
CA ASP A 19 12.05 5.62 10.82
C ASP A 19 11.14 4.53 11.36
N ALA A 20 10.64 3.68 10.48
CA ALA A 20 9.86 2.49 10.79
C ALA A 20 10.71 1.25 10.47
N ASP A 21 10.92 0.40 11.46
CA ASP A 21 11.77 -0.79 11.39
C ASP A 21 10.91 -2.04 11.50
N ALA A 22 11.07 -2.96 10.56
CA ALA A 22 10.55 -4.32 10.62
C ALA A 22 11.68 -5.31 10.37
N ARG A 23 12.10 -6.03 11.42
CA ARG A 23 13.18 -7.06 11.33
C ARG A 23 14.52 -6.50 10.83
N GLY A 24 14.85 -5.22 11.13
CA GLY A 24 16.06 -4.55 10.65
C GLY A 24 15.93 -3.88 9.28
N HIS A 25 14.77 -3.98 8.63
CA HIS A 25 14.47 -3.25 7.38
C HIS A 25 13.79 -1.93 7.72
N ILE A 26 14.40 -0.85 7.32
CA ILE A 26 13.96 0.51 7.70
C ILE A 26 13.30 1.19 6.51
N ILE A 27 12.10 1.73 6.74
CA ILE A 27 11.44 2.67 5.84
C ILE A 27 11.49 4.04 6.49
N ARG A 28 12.04 5.03 5.80
CA ARG A 28 11.99 6.42 6.23
C ARG A 28 10.75 7.09 5.68
N LEU A 29 9.95 7.65 6.58
CA LEU A 29 8.79 8.46 6.26
C LEU A 29 9.08 9.92 6.60
N ASP A 30 8.61 10.82 5.76
CA ASP A 30 8.74 12.27 5.96
C ASP A 30 7.54 12.95 5.28
N GLU A 31 7.50 14.26 5.33
CA GLU A 31 6.52 15.04 4.57
C GLU A 31 7.24 15.94 3.56
N PRO A 32 6.56 16.35 2.49
CA PRO A 32 7.07 17.38 1.59
C PRO A 32 7.36 18.69 2.34
N LYS A 33 8.26 19.51 1.81
CA LYS A 33 8.66 20.77 2.44
C LYS A 33 7.50 21.72 2.66
N ASN A 34 6.55 21.78 1.75
CA ASN A 34 5.35 22.62 1.86
C ASN A 34 4.38 22.15 2.97
N LEU A 35 4.55 20.96 3.50
CA LEU A 35 3.80 20.41 4.64
C LEU A 35 4.64 20.36 5.93
N GLY A 36 5.79 21.02 5.95
CA GLY A 36 6.65 21.13 7.13
C GLY A 36 7.71 20.04 7.27
N GLY A 37 7.84 19.15 6.30
CA GLY A 37 8.86 18.11 6.25
C GLY A 37 10.16 18.56 5.58
N THR A 38 11.08 17.59 5.41
CA THR A 38 12.37 17.79 4.71
C THR A 38 12.44 17.03 3.38
N ASP A 39 11.38 16.33 3.00
CA ASP A 39 11.26 15.57 1.75
C ASP A 39 12.39 14.52 1.57
N THR A 40 12.72 13.82 2.63
CA THR A 40 13.78 12.80 2.66
C THR A 40 13.24 11.37 2.63
N GLY A 41 11.94 11.20 2.51
CA GLY A 41 11.24 9.93 2.39
C GLY A 41 9.83 10.14 1.87
N MET A 42 9.19 9.07 1.42
CA MET A 42 7.77 9.13 1.07
C MET A 42 6.92 9.44 2.30
N ASN A 43 5.77 10.06 2.09
CA ASN A 43 4.85 10.27 3.20
C ASN A 43 4.08 8.99 3.57
N PRO A 44 3.42 8.94 4.73
CA PRO A 44 2.74 7.72 5.19
C PRO A 44 1.65 7.21 4.26
N VAL A 45 0.91 8.08 3.58
CA VAL A 45 -0.15 7.64 2.64
C VAL A 45 0.45 7.08 1.34
N GLU A 46 1.57 7.61 0.88
CA GLU A 46 2.35 7.01 -0.22
C GLU A 46 2.92 5.65 0.18
N ALA A 47 3.33 5.48 1.43
CA ALA A 47 3.79 4.19 1.96
C ALA A 47 2.67 3.13 1.97
N VAL A 48 1.43 3.52 2.27
CA VAL A 48 0.26 2.64 2.15
C VAL A 48 0.07 2.18 0.71
N LEU A 49 0.12 3.09 -0.26
CA LEU A 49 0.05 2.75 -1.68
C LEU A 49 1.21 1.84 -2.12
N SER A 50 2.41 2.10 -1.63
CA SER A 50 3.59 1.28 -1.91
C SER A 50 3.45 -0.13 -1.37
N GLY A 51 2.92 -0.29 -0.16
CA GLY A 51 2.63 -1.60 0.44
C GLY A 51 1.61 -2.37 -0.37
N LEU A 52 0.55 -1.70 -0.82
CA LEU A 52 -0.48 -2.32 -1.66
C LEU A 52 0.08 -2.74 -3.03
N ALA A 53 0.81 -1.87 -3.71
CA ALA A 53 1.44 -2.19 -5.00
C ALA A 53 2.42 -3.36 -4.87
N GLY A 54 3.29 -3.32 -3.86
CA GLY A 54 4.25 -4.39 -3.59
C GLY A 54 3.59 -5.72 -3.31
N CYS A 55 2.53 -5.72 -2.50
CA CYS A 55 1.76 -6.93 -2.20
C CYS A 55 1.13 -7.53 -3.45
N LYS A 56 0.47 -6.73 -4.29
CA LYS A 56 -0.13 -7.20 -5.55
C LYS A 56 0.93 -7.79 -6.50
N LEU A 57 2.10 -7.18 -6.61
CA LEU A 57 3.19 -7.70 -7.44
C LEU A 57 3.76 -9.01 -6.90
N ILE A 58 3.93 -9.14 -5.59
CA ILE A 58 4.39 -10.38 -4.95
C ILE A 58 3.37 -11.49 -5.17
N VAL A 59 2.08 -11.23 -4.98
CA VAL A 59 1.00 -12.19 -5.25
C VAL A 59 1.01 -12.60 -6.73
N ALA A 60 1.14 -11.66 -7.65
CA ALA A 60 1.21 -11.94 -9.08
C ALA A 60 2.37 -12.90 -9.39
N LYS A 61 3.56 -12.60 -8.90
CA LYS A 61 4.75 -13.43 -9.12
C LYS A 61 4.63 -14.82 -8.48
N SER A 62 4.12 -14.87 -7.25
CA SER A 62 4.00 -16.13 -6.49
C SER A 62 2.99 -17.10 -7.09
N PHE A 63 1.92 -16.60 -7.72
CA PHE A 63 0.80 -17.41 -8.17
C PHE A 63 0.61 -17.47 -9.70
N ALA A 64 1.48 -16.83 -10.47
CA ALA A 64 1.39 -16.82 -11.93
C ALA A 64 1.36 -18.24 -12.52
N ALA A 65 2.30 -19.10 -12.13
CA ALA A 65 2.39 -20.47 -12.62
C ALA A 65 1.15 -21.30 -12.25
N LYS A 66 0.64 -21.15 -11.03
CA LYS A 66 -0.58 -21.84 -10.58
C LYS A 66 -1.82 -21.44 -11.39
N ASN A 67 -1.85 -20.23 -11.90
CA ASN A 67 -2.93 -19.72 -12.75
C ASN A 67 -2.64 -19.85 -14.25
N ASN A 68 -1.59 -20.57 -14.63
CA ASN A 68 -1.14 -20.72 -16.03
C ASN A 68 -0.88 -19.35 -16.71
N ILE A 69 -0.39 -18.39 -15.94
CA ILE A 69 -0.04 -17.05 -16.44
C ILE A 69 1.48 -16.94 -16.59
N LYS A 70 1.89 -16.39 -17.72
CA LYS A 70 3.29 -16.02 -18.01
C LYS A 70 3.32 -14.56 -18.45
N PHE A 71 4.24 -13.80 -17.93
CA PHE A 71 4.49 -12.43 -18.36
C PHE A 71 6.01 -12.19 -18.50
N ARG A 72 6.38 -11.35 -19.46
CA ARG A 72 7.77 -10.88 -19.63
C ARG A 72 8.09 -9.82 -18.61
N SER A 73 7.13 -8.93 -18.35
CA SER A 73 7.25 -7.91 -17.30
C SER A 73 5.88 -7.58 -16.71
N ILE A 74 5.91 -7.14 -15.46
CA ILE A 74 4.74 -6.60 -14.76
C ILE A 74 5.20 -5.45 -13.86
N ALA A 75 4.50 -4.34 -13.94
CA ALA A 75 4.69 -3.19 -13.06
C ALA A 75 3.32 -2.62 -12.67
N ILE A 76 3.27 -1.90 -11.57
CA ILE A 76 2.06 -1.27 -11.06
C ILE A 76 2.36 0.19 -10.72
N ASP A 77 1.53 1.10 -11.21
CA ASP A 77 1.39 2.44 -10.67
C ASP A 77 0.13 2.50 -9.80
N MET A 78 0.23 3.24 -8.69
CA MET A 78 -0.88 3.50 -7.77
C MET A 78 -1.18 4.99 -7.71
N GLU A 79 -2.46 5.32 -7.79
CA GLU A 79 -2.95 6.68 -7.58
C GLU A 79 -3.98 6.68 -6.46
N GLY A 80 -3.85 7.61 -5.51
CA GLY A 80 -4.80 7.81 -4.42
C GLY A 80 -5.33 9.25 -4.43
N GLU A 81 -6.65 9.41 -4.36
CA GLU A 81 -7.30 10.72 -4.23
C GLU A 81 -7.57 10.99 -2.75
N LEU A 82 -7.06 12.12 -2.24
CA LEU A 82 -7.22 12.54 -0.85
C LEU A 82 -7.55 14.02 -0.80
N ASP A 83 -8.61 14.36 -0.05
CA ASP A 83 -8.97 15.74 0.22
C ASP A 83 -8.23 16.24 1.47
N PRO A 84 -7.27 17.17 1.35
CA PRO A 84 -6.52 17.67 2.48
C PRO A 84 -7.39 18.38 3.53
N ASP A 85 -8.55 18.91 3.16
CA ASP A 85 -9.45 19.59 4.09
C ASP A 85 -10.01 18.65 5.16
N GLY A 86 -10.10 17.36 4.88
CA GLY A 86 -10.47 16.34 5.88
C GLY A 86 -9.43 16.24 6.99
N PHE A 87 -8.16 16.10 6.64
CA PHE A 87 -7.05 16.02 7.58
C PHE A 87 -6.82 17.34 8.35
N LEU A 88 -6.95 18.47 7.67
CA LEU A 88 -6.78 19.79 8.26
C LEU A 88 -7.97 20.26 9.12
N GLY A 89 -9.07 19.50 9.12
CA GLY A 89 -10.28 19.86 9.88
C GLY A 89 -11.03 21.06 9.31
N LEU A 90 -10.82 21.39 8.03
CA LEU A 90 -11.45 22.55 7.37
C LEU A 90 -12.84 22.21 6.83
N ASN A 91 -13.06 20.94 6.52
CA ASN A 91 -14.35 20.42 6.06
C ASN A 91 -14.70 19.14 6.82
N PRO A 92 -15.71 19.18 7.73
CA PRO A 92 -16.09 18.01 8.52
C PRO A 92 -16.73 16.89 7.68
N ASP A 93 -17.22 17.19 6.47
CA ASP A 93 -17.81 16.22 5.56
C ASP A 93 -16.78 15.54 4.64
N ALA A 94 -15.55 16.06 4.60
CA ALA A 94 -14.48 15.47 3.80
C ALA A 94 -13.94 14.20 4.46
N LYS A 95 -13.72 13.16 3.64
CA LYS A 95 -13.03 11.95 4.11
C LYS A 95 -11.58 12.28 4.49
N ILE A 96 -11.09 11.80 5.63
CA ILE A 96 -9.73 12.06 6.10
C ILE A 96 -8.69 11.29 5.25
N GLY A 97 -8.97 10.04 4.93
CA GLY A 97 -8.10 9.19 4.11
C GLY A 97 -8.44 9.24 2.62
N PHE A 98 -7.88 8.31 1.86
CA PHE A 98 -8.19 8.19 0.43
C PHE A 98 -9.68 7.95 0.19
N SER A 99 -10.25 8.74 -0.71
CA SER A 99 -11.62 8.53 -1.23
C SER A 99 -11.63 7.54 -2.40
N LYS A 100 -10.50 7.39 -3.09
CA LYS A 100 -10.33 6.49 -4.21
C LYS A 100 -8.88 6.05 -4.32
N ILE A 101 -8.67 4.78 -4.63
CA ILE A 101 -7.37 4.22 -4.99
C ILE A 101 -7.51 3.55 -6.35
N LYS A 102 -6.65 3.92 -7.30
CA LYS A 102 -6.60 3.36 -8.64
C LYS A 102 -5.30 2.58 -8.82
N THR A 103 -5.42 1.34 -9.28
CA THR A 103 -4.29 0.50 -9.67
C THR A 103 -4.15 0.49 -11.17
N ILE A 104 -2.96 0.76 -11.69
CA ILE A 104 -2.64 0.75 -13.11
C ILE A 104 -1.59 -0.34 -13.33
N TYR A 105 -1.98 -1.41 -14.03
CA TYR A 105 -1.07 -2.49 -14.38
C TYR A 105 -0.40 -2.22 -15.74
N HIS A 106 0.91 -2.43 -15.78
CA HIS A 106 1.70 -2.48 -17.01
C HIS A 106 2.18 -3.92 -17.17
N ILE A 107 1.56 -4.67 -18.08
CA ILE A 107 1.83 -6.10 -18.26
C ILE A 107 2.23 -6.35 -19.70
N ASP A 108 3.42 -6.94 -19.89
CA ASP A 108 3.87 -7.48 -21.17
C ASP A 108 3.74 -8.99 -21.13
N SER A 109 2.76 -9.52 -21.87
CA SER A 109 2.46 -10.96 -21.96
C SER A 109 1.78 -11.29 -23.27
N ASP A 110 1.71 -12.61 -23.59
CA ASP A 110 1.01 -13.11 -24.77
C ASP A 110 -0.44 -13.54 -24.46
N HIS A 111 -0.89 -13.34 -23.21
CA HIS A 111 -2.25 -13.68 -22.80
C HIS A 111 -3.27 -12.70 -23.36
N THR A 112 -4.51 -13.18 -23.50
CA THR A 112 -5.64 -12.31 -23.87
C THR A 112 -5.96 -11.33 -22.74
N GLU A 113 -6.65 -10.25 -23.09
CA GLU A 113 -7.13 -9.28 -22.10
C GLU A 113 -8.02 -9.93 -21.03
N ASP A 114 -8.88 -10.88 -21.42
CA ASP A 114 -9.78 -11.58 -20.49
C ASP A 114 -8.99 -12.49 -19.53
N GLU A 115 -7.97 -13.18 -20.01
CA GLU A 115 -7.09 -13.99 -19.15
C GLU A 115 -6.35 -13.10 -18.11
N ILE A 116 -5.90 -11.93 -18.53
CA ILE A 116 -5.25 -10.96 -17.63
C ILE A 116 -6.26 -10.38 -16.62
N LYS A 117 -7.47 -10.05 -17.04
CA LYS A 117 -8.54 -9.58 -16.13
C LYS A 117 -8.88 -10.64 -15.08
N ASP A 118 -8.98 -11.90 -15.44
CA ASP A 118 -9.24 -12.98 -14.50
C ASP A 118 -8.09 -13.14 -13.51
N PHE A 119 -6.85 -12.99 -13.96
CA PHE A 119 -5.69 -13.04 -13.10
C PHE A 119 -5.63 -11.85 -12.14
N ILE A 120 -5.95 -10.65 -12.59
CA ILE A 120 -6.05 -9.46 -11.73
C ILE A 120 -7.13 -9.67 -10.66
N ALA A 121 -8.28 -10.22 -11.02
CA ALA A 121 -9.31 -10.57 -10.03
C ALA A 121 -8.81 -11.58 -8.99
N PHE A 122 -8.00 -12.56 -9.41
CA PHE A 122 -7.34 -13.48 -8.49
C PHE A 122 -6.35 -12.75 -7.56
N ILE A 123 -5.54 -11.83 -8.08
CA ILE A 123 -4.61 -11.01 -7.28
C ILE A 123 -5.39 -10.24 -6.21
N ASP A 124 -6.48 -9.59 -6.58
CA ASP A 124 -7.27 -8.76 -5.68
C ASP A 124 -7.88 -9.57 -4.53
N ARG A 125 -8.45 -10.75 -4.80
CA ARG A 125 -9.01 -11.60 -3.74
C ARG A 125 -7.97 -12.35 -2.90
N THR A 126 -6.69 -12.30 -3.29
CA THR A 126 -5.59 -13.02 -2.62
C THR A 126 -4.64 -12.07 -1.89
N CYS A 127 -4.70 -10.77 -2.18
CA CYS A 127 -3.80 -9.76 -1.61
C CYS A 127 -4.17 -9.42 -0.16
N PRO A 128 -3.37 -9.79 0.85
CA PRO A 128 -3.69 -9.51 2.25
C PRO A 128 -3.66 -8.02 2.59
N VAL A 129 -2.88 -7.20 1.89
CA VAL A 129 -2.89 -5.74 2.11
C VAL A 129 -4.19 -5.14 1.59
N LEU A 130 -4.67 -5.54 0.41
CA LEU A 130 -5.97 -5.09 -0.08
C LEU A 130 -7.10 -5.52 0.85
N ASP A 131 -7.09 -6.78 1.29
CA ASP A 131 -8.07 -7.28 2.26
C ASP A 131 -8.09 -6.43 3.54
N THR A 132 -6.92 -6.10 4.08
CA THR A 132 -6.80 -5.24 5.26
C THR A 132 -7.39 -3.84 5.04
N ILE A 133 -7.30 -3.29 3.83
CA ILE A 133 -7.83 -1.96 3.50
C ILE A 133 -9.36 -1.98 3.34
N ILE A 134 -9.91 -3.00 2.67
CA ILE A 134 -11.36 -3.06 2.37
C ILE A 134 -12.18 -3.73 3.45
N ASN A 135 -11.57 -4.58 4.28
CA ASN A 135 -12.20 -5.28 5.41
C ASN A 135 -11.50 -4.86 6.68
N THR A 136 -12.11 -3.94 7.42
CA THR A 136 -11.51 -3.34 8.61
C THR A 136 -11.15 -4.39 9.67
N PRO A 137 -9.88 -4.51 10.08
CA PRO A 137 -9.47 -5.37 11.18
C PRO A 137 -9.87 -4.79 12.53
N GLU A 138 -9.78 -5.60 13.58
CA GLU A 138 -9.90 -5.12 14.96
C GLU A 138 -8.68 -4.28 15.32
N PHE A 139 -8.90 -3.17 16.05
CA PHE A 139 -7.84 -2.30 16.54
C PHE A 139 -7.82 -2.29 18.06
N GLU A 140 -6.65 -2.51 18.62
CA GLU A 140 -6.36 -2.34 20.05
C GLU A 140 -5.31 -1.25 20.25
N THR A 141 -5.38 -0.56 21.39
CA THR A 141 -4.38 0.45 21.79
C THR A 141 -3.93 0.20 23.22
N GLU A 142 -2.62 0.16 23.43
CA GLU A 142 -1.99 0.02 24.74
C GLU A 142 -1.05 1.20 24.96
N ILE A 143 -1.00 1.71 26.21
CA ILE A 143 -0.10 2.79 26.63
C ILE A 143 0.87 2.23 27.67
N LYS A 144 2.16 2.38 27.43
CA LYS A 144 3.22 1.96 28.36
C LYS A 144 3.96 3.14 28.95
#